data_809800b5a29ce3c0aecc919332271002
#
_entry.id   809800b5a29ce3c0aecc919332271002
#
_cell.length_a   1.000
_cell.length_b   1.000
_cell.length_c   1.000
_cell.angle_alpha   90.00
_cell.angle_beta   90.00
_cell.angle_gamma   90.00
#
_symmetry.space_group_name_H-M   'P 1'
#
loop_
_entity.id
_entity.type
_entity.pdbx_description
1 polymer ?
#
loop_
_entity_poly.entity_id
_entity_poly.type
_entity_poly.pdbx_seq_one_letter_code
_entity_poly.pdbx_strand_id
1 'polypeptide(L)'
;MDTPEFRELMRRRREFAAACGDEVNRAIPLYEDPTRYPVEELVTLYKLQQRMMDAETPGERAALKEQFSVMRRSIRPLPDAPERIYLWPEGNMPKDTDYTENPGHQNDHEPDFLPYYLEMLLPEDVTPVAAVVLIAGGSHGAGTINECYQTGLDFNALGYQCFILQCRPNGCPWSEYETGADAARCLRMLRARAAEYRIAPDRIAMAGFSNGGITIDFCIEHFSGEKKVKDHFPDYVPDALDDLPGGPDAQLSIYGSRHKGTPYDYTGVVYPPTFFAVGRLDDGMENLHALYPELLARGVPLEVHTFAGHPHGYAGWKIMDGVGFPNFDLWVTHADYFLRDIFHIQ
;
A
#
# COMPACT_ATOMS: atom_id res chain seq x y z
N MET A 1 5.01 -17.30 -8.89
CA MET A 1 4.41 -18.66 -8.79
C MET A 1 3.53 -18.91 -10.00
N ASP A 2 3.84 -19.90 -10.83
CA ASP A 2 3.05 -20.26 -12.03
C ASP A 2 2.30 -21.59 -11.78
N THR A 3 1.47 -21.59 -10.70
CA THR A 3 0.63 -22.75 -10.40
C THR A 3 -0.59 -22.79 -11.32
N PRO A 4 -1.19 -23.98 -11.57
CA PRO A 4 -2.42 -24.07 -12.32
C PRO A 4 -3.55 -23.22 -11.74
N GLU A 5 -3.65 -23.15 -10.42
CA GLU A 5 -4.66 -22.36 -9.69
C GLU A 5 -4.44 -20.86 -9.90
N PHE A 6 -3.18 -20.39 -9.86
CA PHE A 6 -2.86 -18.99 -10.12
C PHE A 6 -3.15 -18.59 -11.58
N ARG A 7 -2.79 -19.47 -12.54
CA ARG A 7 -3.14 -19.24 -13.97
C ARG A 7 -4.64 -19.16 -14.19
N GLU A 8 -5.40 -20.03 -13.54
CA GLU A 8 -6.86 -20.02 -13.61
C GLU A 8 -7.45 -18.77 -12.99
N LEU A 9 -6.96 -18.34 -11.81
CA LEU A 9 -7.35 -17.07 -11.18
C LEU A 9 -7.08 -15.88 -12.11
N MET A 10 -5.90 -15.79 -12.69
CA MET A 10 -5.52 -14.70 -13.61
C MET A 10 -6.32 -14.75 -14.92
N ARG A 11 -6.69 -15.94 -15.40
CA ARG A 11 -7.60 -16.07 -16.53
C ARG A 11 -8.99 -15.53 -16.20
N ARG A 12 -9.58 -15.93 -15.06
CA ARG A 12 -10.88 -15.43 -14.59
C ARG A 12 -10.88 -13.93 -14.41
N ARG A 13 -9.83 -13.36 -13.83
CA ARG A 13 -9.68 -11.90 -13.66
C ARG A 13 -9.68 -11.17 -15.01
N ARG A 14 -8.93 -11.67 -16.00
CA ARG A 14 -8.92 -11.07 -17.35
C ARG A 14 -10.28 -11.18 -18.04
N GLU A 15 -10.94 -12.32 -17.94
CA GLU A 15 -12.29 -12.51 -18.50
C GLU A 15 -13.32 -11.63 -17.80
N PHE A 16 -13.20 -11.46 -16.49
CA PHE A 16 -14.02 -10.55 -15.72
C PHE A 16 -13.81 -9.09 -16.14
N ALA A 17 -12.58 -8.62 -16.22
CA ALA A 17 -12.26 -7.28 -16.68
C ALA A 17 -12.84 -7.00 -18.09
N ALA A 18 -12.69 -7.96 -19.02
CA ALA A 18 -13.25 -7.86 -20.36
C ALA A 18 -14.80 -7.86 -20.40
N ALA A 19 -15.45 -8.58 -19.46
CA ALA A 19 -16.90 -8.73 -19.44
C ALA A 19 -17.64 -7.62 -18.69
N CYS A 20 -17.00 -7.00 -17.71
CA CYS A 20 -17.66 -6.04 -16.81
C CYS A 20 -17.61 -4.58 -17.32
N GLY A 21 -16.68 -4.26 -18.19
CA GLY A 21 -16.56 -2.94 -18.80
C GLY A 21 -16.24 -1.81 -17.80
N ASP A 22 -16.26 -0.58 -18.27
CA ASP A 22 -15.81 0.61 -17.57
C ASP A 22 -16.49 0.89 -16.21
N GLU A 23 -17.71 0.40 -16.00
CA GLU A 23 -18.48 0.75 -14.79
C GLU A 23 -17.90 0.08 -13.54
N VAL A 24 -17.35 -1.14 -13.67
CA VAL A 24 -16.71 -1.84 -12.56
C VAL A 24 -15.33 -1.22 -12.29
N ASN A 25 -14.59 -0.92 -13.34
CA ASN A 25 -13.29 -0.26 -13.23
C ASN A 25 -13.39 1.12 -12.58
N ARG A 26 -14.46 1.88 -12.86
CA ARG A 26 -14.74 3.17 -12.22
C ARG A 26 -15.08 3.10 -10.72
N ALA A 27 -15.20 1.91 -10.13
CA ALA A 27 -15.35 1.76 -8.69
C ALA A 27 -14.00 1.83 -7.95
N ILE A 28 -12.88 1.60 -8.63
CA ILE A 28 -11.54 1.61 -8.01
C ILE A 28 -11.25 2.90 -7.27
N PRO A 29 -11.51 4.11 -7.80
CA PRO A 29 -11.29 5.35 -7.05
C PRO A 29 -12.05 5.43 -5.73
N LEU A 30 -13.19 4.73 -5.58
CA LEU A 30 -13.89 4.62 -4.31
C LEU A 30 -13.13 3.76 -3.31
N TYR A 31 -12.53 2.66 -3.77
CA TYR A 31 -11.75 1.76 -2.92
C TYR A 31 -10.42 2.38 -2.46
N GLU A 32 -9.87 3.30 -3.25
CA GLU A 32 -8.65 4.02 -2.91
C GLU A 32 -8.86 5.05 -1.78
N ASP A 33 -10.09 5.51 -1.57
CA ASP A 33 -10.45 6.53 -0.57
C ASP A 33 -11.36 5.98 0.56
N PRO A 34 -10.98 4.92 1.28
CA PRO A 34 -11.86 4.29 2.26
C PRO A 34 -12.20 5.18 3.47
N THR A 35 -11.43 6.24 3.71
CA THR A 35 -11.74 7.21 4.77
C THR A 35 -12.76 8.27 4.32
N ARG A 36 -13.01 8.38 3.03
CA ARG A 36 -13.90 9.40 2.44
C ARG A 36 -15.30 8.91 2.11
N TYR A 37 -15.50 7.61 2.10
CA TYR A 37 -16.78 6.99 1.77
C TYR A 37 -17.25 6.06 2.91
N PRO A 38 -18.56 5.76 3.03
CA PRO A 38 -19.03 4.77 3.99
C PRO A 38 -18.40 3.40 3.73
N VAL A 39 -17.52 2.96 4.62
CA VAL A 39 -16.69 1.77 4.41
C VAL A 39 -17.52 0.49 4.27
N GLU A 40 -18.65 0.39 4.97
CA GLU A 40 -19.55 -0.76 4.86
C GLU A 40 -20.15 -0.87 3.45
N GLU A 41 -20.42 0.27 2.81
CA GLU A 41 -20.90 0.30 1.42
C GLU A 41 -19.79 -0.11 0.44
N LEU A 42 -18.55 0.34 0.67
CA LEU A 42 -17.39 -0.08 -0.12
C LEU A 42 -17.12 -1.57 0.01
N VAL A 43 -17.19 -2.12 1.23
CA VAL A 43 -17.05 -3.56 1.50
C VAL A 43 -18.14 -4.36 0.78
N THR A 44 -19.39 -3.88 0.81
CA THR A 44 -20.50 -4.54 0.12
C THR A 44 -20.32 -4.50 -1.40
N LEU A 45 -19.88 -3.36 -1.94
CA LEU A 45 -19.58 -3.21 -3.36
C LEU A 45 -18.46 -4.15 -3.80
N TYR A 46 -17.39 -4.23 -3.00
CA TYR A 46 -16.29 -5.17 -3.24
C TYR A 46 -16.74 -6.64 -3.22
N LYS A 47 -17.59 -7.03 -2.24
CA LYS A 47 -18.15 -8.39 -2.19
C LYS A 47 -19.03 -8.71 -3.41
N LEU A 48 -19.78 -7.73 -3.92
CA LEU A 48 -20.52 -7.89 -5.18
C LEU A 48 -19.57 -8.12 -6.36
N GLN A 49 -18.47 -7.38 -6.42
CA GLN A 49 -17.44 -7.57 -7.44
C GLN A 49 -16.82 -8.98 -7.39
N GLN A 50 -16.47 -9.47 -6.20
CA GLN A 50 -15.96 -10.84 -6.04
C GLN A 50 -17.00 -11.88 -6.50
N ARG A 51 -18.24 -11.76 -6.08
CA ARG A 51 -19.33 -12.64 -6.51
C ARG A 51 -19.55 -12.64 -8.04
N MET A 52 -19.38 -11.47 -8.69
CA MET A 52 -19.44 -11.38 -10.16
C MET A 52 -18.29 -12.16 -10.82
N MET A 53 -17.07 -12.15 -10.23
CA MET A 53 -15.94 -12.93 -10.72
C MET A 53 -16.20 -14.44 -10.59
N ASP A 54 -16.87 -14.85 -9.51
CA ASP A 54 -17.14 -16.26 -9.22
C ASP A 54 -18.42 -16.79 -9.89
N ALA A 55 -19.24 -15.91 -10.49
CA ALA A 55 -20.50 -16.28 -11.13
C ALA A 55 -20.30 -17.33 -12.24
N GLU A 56 -21.02 -18.44 -12.10
CA GLU A 56 -20.90 -19.58 -13.01
C GLU A 56 -21.64 -19.36 -14.33
N THR A 57 -22.69 -18.54 -14.32
CA THR A 57 -23.52 -18.28 -15.50
C THR A 57 -23.54 -16.83 -15.94
N PRO A 58 -23.69 -16.55 -17.25
CA PRO A 58 -23.84 -15.20 -17.76
C PRO A 58 -25.06 -14.45 -17.16
N GLY A 59 -26.14 -15.17 -16.89
CA GLY A 59 -27.36 -14.59 -16.29
C GLY A 59 -27.14 -14.13 -14.84
N GLU A 60 -26.49 -14.95 -14.04
CA GLU A 60 -26.10 -14.59 -12.68
C GLU A 60 -25.16 -13.39 -12.66
N ARG A 61 -24.15 -13.40 -13.53
CA ARG A 61 -23.20 -12.27 -13.66
C ARG A 61 -23.91 -10.98 -14.03
N ALA A 62 -24.85 -11.03 -14.98
CA ALA A 62 -25.62 -9.87 -15.39
C ALA A 62 -26.48 -9.30 -14.24
N ALA A 63 -27.13 -10.16 -13.45
CA ALA A 63 -27.91 -9.75 -12.29
C ALA A 63 -27.04 -9.11 -11.19
N LEU A 64 -25.88 -9.67 -10.92
CA LEU A 64 -24.93 -9.09 -9.97
C LEU A 64 -24.35 -7.76 -10.46
N LYS A 65 -24.08 -7.64 -11.77
CA LYS A 65 -23.62 -6.39 -12.39
C LYS A 65 -24.68 -5.27 -12.23
N GLU A 66 -25.94 -5.58 -12.41
CA GLU A 66 -27.01 -4.58 -12.18
C GLU A 66 -27.05 -4.13 -10.72
N GLN A 67 -26.94 -5.08 -9.76
CA GLN A 67 -26.86 -4.74 -8.32
C GLN A 67 -25.64 -3.85 -8.02
N PHE A 68 -24.48 -4.22 -8.55
CA PHE A 68 -23.25 -3.44 -8.43
C PHE A 68 -23.45 -2.01 -8.96
N SER A 69 -23.98 -1.90 -10.16
CA SER A 69 -24.19 -0.62 -10.83
C SER A 69 -25.15 0.31 -10.07
N VAL A 70 -26.26 -0.25 -9.56
CA VAL A 70 -27.20 0.50 -8.71
C VAL A 70 -26.52 0.99 -7.44
N MET A 71 -25.83 0.10 -6.74
CA MET A 71 -25.15 0.44 -5.50
C MET A 71 -24.03 1.46 -5.74
N ARG A 72 -23.19 1.25 -6.74
CA ARG A 72 -22.10 2.17 -7.09
C ARG A 72 -22.61 3.60 -7.32
N ARG A 73 -23.75 3.75 -8.00
CA ARG A 73 -24.38 5.07 -8.25
C ARG A 73 -24.96 5.72 -7.00
N SER A 74 -25.25 4.96 -5.94
CA SER A 74 -25.81 5.51 -4.69
C SER A 74 -24.74 5.99 -3.70
N ILE A 75 -23.53 5.44 -3.75
CA ILE A 75 -22.46 5.78 -2.81
C ILE A 75 -22.07 7.27 -2.96
N ARG A 76 -22.01 7.96 -1.84
CA ARG A 76 -21.64 9.39 -1.76
C ARG A 76 -20.52 9.56 -0.73
N PRO A 77 -19.62 10.57 -0.93
CA PRO A 77 -18.65 10.93 0.09
C PRO A 77 -19.34 11.27 1.41
N LEU A 78 -18.68 10.97 2.51
CA LEU A 78 -19.09 11.40 3.84
C LEU A 78 -19.11 12.95 3.89
N PRO A 79 -20.07 13.57 4.61
CA PRO A 79 -20.16 15.04 4.69
C PRO A 79 -18.87 15.71 5.17
N ASP A 80 -18.18 15.09 6.13
CA ASP A 80 -16.94 15.56 6.74
C ASP A 80 -15.73 14.71 6.30
N ALA A 81 -15.75 14.23 5.06
CA ALA A 81 -14.68 13.40 4.53
C ALA A 81 -13.34 14.14 4.56
N PRO A 82 -12.27 13.49 5.04
CA PRO A 82 -10.93 14.09 4.99
C PRO A 82 -10.54 14.39 3.54
N GLU A 83 -9.78 15.47 3.37
CA GLU A 83 -9.27 15.85 2.05
C GLU A 83 -8.10 14.94 1.65
N ARG A 84 -7.91 14.77 0.34
CA ARG A 84 -6.67 14.20 -0.21
C ARG A 84 -5.54 15.19 -0.03
N ILE A 85 -4.42 14.74 0.52
CA ILE A 85 -3.23 15.57 0.67
C ILE A 85 -2.24 15.16 -0.40
N TYR A 86 -2.22 15.93 -1.49
CA TYR A 86 -1.39 15.66 -2.66
C TYR A 86 0.09 15.87 -2.35
N LEU A 87 0.95 14.99 -2.89
CA LEU A 87 2.37 14.94 -2.57
C LEU A 87 3.19 16.01 -3.29
N TRP A 88 2.86 16.31 -4.53
CA TRP A 88 3.68 17.14 -5.38
C TRP A 88 2.99 18.47 -5.70
N PRO A 89 3.76 19.57 -5.75
CA PRO A 89 3.23 20.83 -6.24
C PRO A 89 2.81 20.70 -7.71
N GLU A 90 1.81 21.46 -8.11
CA GLU A 90 1.36 21.54 -9.49
C GLU A 90 2.54 21.81 -10.44
N GLY A 91 2.68 21.02 -11.48
CA GLY A 91 3.73 21.15 -12.50
C GLY A 91 5.14 20.75 -12.05
N ASN A 92 5.32 20.17 -10.85
CA ASN A 92 6.63 19.73 -10.35
C ASN A 92 6.62 18.28 -9.83
N MET A 93 5.76 17.43 -10.36
CA MET A 93 5.81 15.99 -10.09
C MET A 93 6.95 15.36 -10.90
N PRO A 94 7.87 14.57 -10.25
CA PRO A 94 8.94 13.90 -10.97
C PRO A 94 8.37 12.99 -12.06
N LYS A 95 8.94 13.09 -13.28
CA LYS A 95 8.48 12.39 -14.48
C LYS A 95 6.95 12.48 -14.63
N ASP A 96 6.52 13.67 -14.96
CA ASP A 96 5.21 13.88 -15.53
C ASP A 96 5.15 13.07 -16.84
N THR A 97 4.24 12.12 -16.94
CA THR A 97 4.18 11.23 -18.09
C THR A 97 3.07 11.65 -19.02
N ASP A 98 3.38 11.71 -20.32
CA ASP A 98 2.39 11.74 -21.39
C ASP A 98 1.65 10.39 -21.46
N TYR A 99 1.01 9.98 -20.37
CA TYR A 99 0.25 8.74 -20.33
C TYR A 99 -0.99 8.87 -21.23
N THR A 100 -0.97 8.23 -22.35
CA THR A 100 -2.06 8.30 -23.34
C THR A 100 -2.87 7.00 -23.45
N GLU A 101 -2.33 5.89 -22.96
CA GLU A 101 -3.00 4.58 -23.09
C GLU A 101 -2.73 3.70 -21.88
N ASN A 102 -3.78 3.07 -21.36
CA ASN A 102 -3.66 2.01 -20.39
C ASN A 102 -3.48 0.68 -21.13
N PRO A 103 -2.31 0.01 -21.06
CA PRO A 103 -2.06 -1.22 -21.81
C PRO A 103 -2.77 -2.46 -21.21
N GLY A 104 -3.95 -2.30 -20.62
CA GLY A 104 -4.77 -3.39 -20.10
C GLY A 104 -4.41 -3.84 -18.68
N HIS A 105 -3.91 -2.97 -17.87
CA HIS A 105 -3.83 -3.20 -16.43
C HIS A 105 -5.22 -3.17 -15.79
N GLN A 106 -5.42 -4.00 -14.77
CA GLN A 106 -6.71 -4.16 -14.09
C GLN A 106 -7.19 -2.88 -13.37
N ASN A 107 -6.29 -1.93 -13.17
CA ASN A 107 -6.54 -0.66 -12.55
C ASN A 107 -6.34 0.41 -13.62
N ASP A 108 -7.44 0.86 -14.23
CA ASP A 108 -7.44 2.01 -15.13
C ASP A 108 -7.27 3.28 -14.27
N HIS A 109 -6.04 3.56 -13.88
CA HIS A 109 -5.71 4.85 -13.29
C HIS A 109 -5.86 5.93 -14.37
N GLU A 110 -6.47 7.02 -13.98
CA GLU A 110 -6.62 8.17 -14.86
C GLU A 110 -5.23 8.68 -15.26
N PRO A 111 -5.05 9.16 -16.50
CA PRO A 111 -3.75 9.61 -16.99
C PRO A 111 -3.11 10.72 -16.15
N ASP A 112 -3.93 11.50 -15.48
CA ASP A 112 -3.57 12.61 -14.60
C ASP A 112 -3.60 12.24 -13.10
N PHE A 113 -3.45 10.95 -12.78
CA PHE A 113 -3.41 10.50 -11.39
C PHE A 113 -2.31 11.22 -10.61
N LEU A 114 -2.73 11.93 -9.57
CA LEU A 114 -1.83 12.61 -8.66
C LEU A 114 -1.73 11.82 -7.34
N PRO A 115 -0.51 11.43 -6.92
CA PRO A 115 -0.32 10.68 -5.69
C PRO A 115 -0.64 11.55 -4.46
N TYR A 116 -1.25 10.92 -3.45
CA TYR A 116 -1.72 11.59 -2.24
C TYR A 116 -1.68 10.66 -1.03
N TYR A 117 -1.84 11.20 0.16
CA TYR A 117 -2.15 10.39 1.32
C TYR A 117 -3.46 10.81 1.98
N LEU A 118 -4.06 9.86 2.69
CA LEU A 118 -5.24 10.03 3.52
C LEU A 118 -4.85 9.90 4.99
N GLU A 119 -5.48 10.69 5.83
CA GLU A 119 -5.23 10.71 7.27
C GLU A 119 -6.18 9.75 8.00
N MET A 120 -5.64 8.99 8.95
CA MET A 120 -6.36 8.20 9.94
C MET A 120 -5.86 8.62 11.32
N LEU A 121 -6.35 9.76 11.79
CA LEU A 121 -5.82 10.41 13.00
C LEU A 121 -6.46 9.89 14.28
N LEU A 122 -5.67 9.79 15.32
CA LEU A 122 -6.12 9.57 16.68
C LEU A 122 -6.84 10.82 17.22
N PRO A 123 -7.78 10.67 18.15
CA PRO A 123 -8.40 11.78 18.85
C PRO A 123 -7.35 12.76 19.44
N GLU A 124 -7.70 14.02 19.56
CA GLU A 124 -6.77 15.08 20.00
C GLU A 124 -6.22 14.87 21.41
N ASP A 125 -6.98 14.21 22.26
CA ASP A 125 -6.62 13.88 23.65
C ASP A 125 -5.72 12.64 23.77
N VAL A 126 -5.47 11.93 22.68
CA VAL A 126 -4.57 10.77 22.64
C VAL A 126 -3.19 11.20 22.13
N THR A 127 -2.14 10.93 22.89
CA THR A 127 -0.76 11.14 22.44
C THR A 127 -0.31 9.97 21.60
N PRO A 128 0.01 10.16 20.29
CA PRO A 128 0.49 9.08 19.45
C PRO A 128 1.84 8.52 19.94
N VAL A 129 2.01 7.22 19.85
CA VAL A 129 3.29 6.56 20.20
C VAL A 129 4.31 6.68 19.04
N ALA A 130 3.83 6.60 17.81
CA ALA A 130 4.60 6.75 16.58
C ALA A 130 3.63 6.93 15.39
N ALA A 131 4.16 6.91 14.16
CA ALA A 131 3.35 6.91 12.94
C ALA A 131 3.60 5.67 12.07
N VAL A 132 2.57 5.24 11.35
CA VAL A 132 2.65 4.18 10.35
C VAL A 132 2.05 4.66 9.04
N VAL A 133 2.82 4.62 7.97
CA VAL A 133 2.35 4.85 6.60
C VAL A 133 2.06 3.48 5.96
N LEU A 134 0.88 3.32 5.42
CA LEU A 134 0.35 2.06 4.88
C LEU A 134 0.28 2.16 3.35
N ILE A 135 0.86 1.19 2.64
CA ILE A 135 0.91 1.14 1.18
C ILE A 135 0.34 -0.20 0.71
N ALA A 136 -0.81 -0.16 0.03
CA ALA A 136 -1.51 -1.36 -0.44
C ALA A 136 -0.75 -2.11 -1.54
N GLY A 137 -1.08 -3.38 -1.69
CA GLY A 137 -0.70 -4.21 -2.83
C GLY A 137 -1.51 -3.94 -4.10
N GLY A 138 -1.33 -4.80 -5.11
CA GLY A 138 -2.18 -4.82 -6.30
C GLY A 138 -2.20 -3.52 -7.09
N SER A 139 -1.05 -2.91 -7.36
CA SER A 139 -0.92 -1.59 -8.00
C SER A 139 -1.61 -0.46 -7.22
N HIS A 140 -1.61 -0.60 -5.89
CA HIS A 140 -2.02 0.38 -4.89
C HIS A 140 -3.54 0.68 -4.77
N GLY A 141 -4.42 -0.04 -5.45
CA GLY A 141 -5.87 0.24 -5.38
C GLY A 141 -6.68 -0.85 -4.69
N ALA A 142 -6.58 -2.07 -5.17
CA ALA A 142 -7.49 -3.15 -4.78
C ALA A 142 -7.39 -3.59 -3.30
N GLY A 143 -6.23 -3.42 -2.66
CA GLY A 143 -5.97 -3.80 -1.28
C GLY A 143 -6.24 -2.71 -0.25
N THR A 144 -6.61 -1.49 -0.65
CA THR A 144 -6.63 -0.34 0.28
C THR A 144 -7.61 -0.53 1.43
N ILE A 145 -8.78 -1.15 1.20
CA ILE A 145 -9.80 -1.34 2.25
C ILE A 145 -9.30 -2.32 3.32
N ASN A 146 -8.78 -3.48 2.93
CA ASN A 146 -8.34 -4.49 3.88
C ASN A 146 -6.90 -4.25 4.35
N GLU A 147 -5.95 -4.15 3.43
CA GLU A 147 -4.53 -4.00 3.77
C GLU A 147 -4.23 -2.69 4.49
N CYS A 148 -4.78 -1.56 4.03
CA CYS A 148 -4.47 -0.26 4.62
C CYS A 148 -5.51 0.20 5.64
N TYR A 149 -6.80 0.27 5.28
CA TYR A 149 -7.78 0.87 6.17
C TYR A 149 -8.01 0.02 7.43
N GLN A 150 -8.24 -1.30 7.27
CA GLN A 150 -8.40 -2.17 8.44
C GLN A 150 -7.14 -2.22 9.30
N THR A 151 -5.97 -2.34 8.68
CA THR A 151 -4.69 -2.33 9.42
C THR A 151 -4.46 -1.00 10.12
N GLY A 152 -4.82 0.12 9.48
CA GLY A 152 -4.76 1.44 10.09
C GLY A 152 -5.63 1.55 11.34
N LEU A 153 -6.85 0.99 11.32
CA LEU A 153 -7.70 0.91 12.51
C LEU A 153 -7.05 0.07 13.63
N ASP A 154 -6.42 -1.05 13.26
CA ASP A 154 -5.75 -1.91 14.23
C ASP A 154 -4.52 -1.21 14.86
N PHE A 155 -3.71 -0.49 14.07
CA PHE A 155 -2.62 0.34 14.60
C PHE A 155 -3.11 1.57 15.37
N ASN A 156 -4.20 2.23 14.95
CA ASN A 156 -4.81 3.30 15.73
C ASN A 156 -5.23 2.80 17.13
N ALA A 157 -5.81 1.60 17.24
CA ALA A 157 -6.17 1.00 18.52
C ALA A 157 -4.95 0.75 19.42
N LEU A 158 -3.74 0.65 18.87
CA LEU A 158 -2.47 0.52 19.57
C LEU A 158 -1.76 1.86 19.84
N GLY A 159 -2.35 2.97 19.40
CA GLY A 159 -1.88 4.33 19.66
C GLY A 159 -1.00 4.95 18.57
N TYR A 160 -0.98 4.40 17.37
CA TYR A 160 -0.23 4.97 16.24
C TYR A 160 -1.08 5.96 15.44
N GLN A 161 -0.47 7.06 14.97
CA GLN A 161 -1.04 7.84 13.87
C GLN A 161 -0.88 7.04 12.58
N CYS A 162 -1.93 6.93 11.78
CA CYS A 162 -1.88 6.18 10.54
C CYS A 162 -2.16 7.05 9.33
N PHE A 163 -1.50 6.72 8.21
CA PHE A 163 -1.64 7.40 6.94
C PHE A 163 -1.72 6.37 5.82
N ILE A 164 -2.69 6.48 4.93
CA ILE A 164 -2.80 5.62 3.75
C ILE A 164 -2.18 6.37 2.58
N LEU A 165 -1.11 5.83 2.03
CA LEU A 165 -0.43 6.43 0.89
C LEU A 165 -0.91 5.80 -0.41
N GLN A 166 -1.43 6.64 -1.28
CA GLN A 166 -1.77 6.32 -2.66
C GLN A 166 -0.66 6.83 -3.58
N CYS A 167 0.27 5.93 -3.91
CA CYS A 167 1.32 6.20 -4.89
C CYS A 167 0.78 6.11 -6.31
N ARG A 168 1.52 6.68 -7.27
CA ARG A 168 1.35 6.30 -8.67
C ARG A 168 1.49 4.78 -8.82
N PRO A 169 0.71 4.14 -9.68
CA PRO A 169 0.86 2.70 -9.91
C PRO A 169 2.23 2.38 -10.55
N ASN A 170 2.88 1.31 -10.11
CA ASN A 170 4.15 0.84 -10.68
C ASN A 170 3.97 -0.10 -11.88
N GLY A 171 2.92 0.09 -12.62
CA GLY A 171 2.70 -0.48 -13.93
C GLY A 171 2.86 0.60 -14.99
N CYS A 172 3.05 0.22 -16.27
CA CYS A 172 3.13 1.19 -17.36
C CYS A 172 2.05 2.29 -17.19
N PRO A 173 2.39 3.58 -17.31
CA PRO A 173 3.65 4.14 -17.80
C PRO A 173 4.71 4.38 -16.71
N TRP A 174 4.34 4.32 -15.45
CA TRP A 174 5.22 4.53 -14.31
C TRP A 174 5.99 3.27 -13.96
N SER A 175 7.01 3.42 -13.14
CA SER A 175 7.85 2.34 -12.63
C SER A 175 7.97 2.42 -11.11
N GLU A 176 8.73 1.51 -10.55
CA GLU A 176 9.04 1.50 -9.12
C GLU A 176 9.79 2.76 -8.67
N TYR A 177 10.53 3.43 -9.56
CA TYR A 177 11.21 4.69 -9.22
C TYR A 177 10.23 5.81 -8.91
N GLU A 178 9.16 5.95 -9.67
CA GLU A 178 8.14 6.96 -9.42
C GLU A 178 7.41 6.65 -8.11
N THR A 179 7.05 5.39 -7.86
CA THR A 179 6.37 5.02 -6.61
C THR A 179 7.28 5.17 -5.39
N GLY A 180 8.56 4.84 -5.52
CA GLY A 180 9.56 5.06 -4.47
C GLY A 180 9.78 6.55 -4.15
N ALA A 181 9.78 7.39 -5.18
CA ALA A 181 9.84 8.85 -5.01
C ALA A 181 8.60 9.40 -4.31
N ASP A 182 7.40 8.90 -4.64
CA ASP A 182 6.15 9.26 -3.96
C ASP A 182 6.21 8.88 -2.47
N ALA A 183 6.70 7.68 -2.14
CA ALA A 183 6.87 7.24 -0.77
C ALA A 183 7.86 8.12 0.02
N ALA A 184 8.99 8.46 -0.58
CA ALA A 184 9.97 9.37 0.04
C ALA A 184 9.38 10.77 0.25
N ARG A 185 8.59 11.27 -0.71
CA ARG A 185 7.92 12.57 -0.60
C ARG A 185 6.90 12.58 0.53
N CYS A 186 6.10 11.53 0.65
CA CYS A 186 5.16 11.36 1.76
C CYS A 186 5.88 11.45 3.12
N LEU A 187 6.97 10.70 3.31
CA LEU A 187 7.74 10.75 4.56
C LEU A 187 8.28 12.16 4.87
N ARG A 188 8.80 12.87 3.88
CA ARG A 188 9.27 14.25 4.03
C ARG A 188 8.13 15.19 4.44
N MET A 189 6.95 15.06 3.83
CA MET A 189 5.77 15.83 4.20
C MET A 189 5.34 15.54 5.64
N LEU A 190 5.29 14.29 6.06
CA LEU A 190 4.93 13.92 7.42
C LEU A 190 5.96 14.44 8.44
N ARG A 191 7.25 14.41 8.12
CA ARG A 191 8.30 15.01 8.96
C ARG A 191 8.16 16.52 9.09
N ALA A 192 7.88 17.20 7.97
CA ALA A 192 7.65 18.65 7.98
C ALA A 192 6.41 19.04 8.81
N ARG A 193 5.39 18.17 8.85
CA ARG A 193 4.14 18.36 9.58
C ARG A 193 4.09 17.58 10.91
N ALA A 194 5.23 17.13 11.42
CA ALA A 194 5.29 16.24 12.59
C ALA A 194 4.62 16.86 13.83
N ALA A 195 4.79 18.16 14.06
CA ALA A 195 4.14 18.87 15.15
C ALA A 195 2.61 18.92 15.01
N GLU A 196 2.10 19.12 13.80
CA GLU A 196 0.67 19.09 13.48
C GLU A 196 0.06 17.72 13.76
N TYR A 197 0.75 16.66 13.35
CA TYR A 197 0.35 15.27 13.59
C TYR A 197 0.69 14.76 14.98
N ARG A 198 1.33 15.55 15.81
CA ARG A 198 1.75 15.19 17.19
C ARG A 198 2.65 13.96 17.24
N ILE A 199 3.47 13.74 16.22
CA ILE A 199 4.40 12.61 16.08
C ILE A 199 5.85 13.08 16.21
N ALA A 200 6.73 12.15 16.59
CA ALA A 200 8.17 12.39 16.50
C ALA A 200 8.61 12.19 15.02
N PRO A 201 9.37 13.13 14.43
CA PRO A 201 9.76 13.06 13.03
C PRO A 201 10.73 11.90 12.70
N ASP A 202 11.29 11.27 13.71
CA ASP A 202 12.21 10.12 13.66
C ASP A 202 11.55 8.81 14.12
N ARG A 203 10.21 8.73 14.14
CA ARG A 203 9.42 7.54 14.50
C ARG A 203 8.29 7.31 13.50
N ILE A 204 8.64 7.21 12.23
CA ILE A 204 7.69 6.97 11.14
C ILE A 204 8.05 5.66 10.44
N ALA A 205 7.26 4.63 10.68
CA ALA A 205 7.36 3.35 9.98
C ALA A 205 6.58 3.37 8.67
N MET A 206 7.00 2.53 7.71
CA MET A 206 6.22 2.20 6.53
C MET A 206 5.84 0.72 6.53
N ALA A 207 4.56 0.43 6.32
CA ALA A 207 4.04 -0.92 6.12
C ALA A 207 3.62 -1.10 4.66
N GLY A 208 4.29 -2.01 3.97
CA GLY A 208 4.02 -2.31 2.56
C GLY A 208 3.48 -3.72 2.38
N PHE A 209 2.33 -3.82 1.73
CA PHE A 209 1.65 -5.08 1.43
C PHE A 209 1.93 -5.48 -0.02
N SER A 210 2.43 -6.69 -0.26
CA SER A 210 2.66 -7.17 -1.63
C SER A 210 3.48 -6.16 -2.46
N ASN A 211 2.87 -5.57 -3.47
CA ASN A 211 3.45 -4.53 -4.31
C ASN A 211 3.87 -3.26 -3.52
N GLY A 212 3.18 -2.93 -2.42
CA GLY A 212 3.57 -1.85 -1.52
C GLY A 212 4.96 -2.08 -0.89
N GLY A 213 5.36 -3.33 -0.69
CA GLY A 213 6.72 -3.69 -0.28
C GLY A 213 7.78 -3.28 -1.30
N ILE A 214 7.50 -3.45 -2.61
CA ILE A 214 8.40 -2.99 -3.69
C ILE A 214 8.59 -1.47 -3.60
N THR A 215 7.50 -0.73 -3.40
CA THR A 215 7.54 0.73 -3.27
C THR A 215 8.45 1.17 -2.12
N ILE A 216 8.37 0.50 -0.95
CA ILE A 216 9.23 0.81 0.19
C ILE A 216 10.69 0.46 -0.10
N ASP A 217 10.96 -0.69 -0.71
CA ASP A 217 12.32 -1.09 -1.09
C ASP A 217 12.95 -0.05 -2.04
N PHE A 218 12.22 0.40 -3.07
CA PHE A 218 12.71 1.46 -3.96
C PHE A 218 12.85 2.81 -3.27
N CYS A 219 11.97 3.15 -2.34
CA CYS A 219 12.12 4.34 -1.50
C CYS A 219 13.43 4.31 -0.70
N ILE A 220 13.73 3.18 -0.05
CA ILE A 220 14.94 3.00 0.74
C ILE A 220 16.17 3.04 -0.16
N GLU A 221 16.16 2.27 -1.25
CA GLU A 221 17.33 2.08 -2.11
C GLU A 221 17.70 3.31 -2.92
N HIS A 222 16.72 4.12 -3.34
CA HIS A 222 16.93 5.17 -4.34
C HIS A 222 16.64 6.59 -3.86
N PHE A 223 15.93 6.76 -2.72
CA PHE A 223 15.48 8.08 -2.26
C PHE A 223 15.73 8.35 -0.78
N SER A 224 16.52 7.49 -0.11
CA SER A 224 16.93 7.67 1.28
C SER A 224 18.41 8.03 1.41
N GLY A 225 18.83 8.42 2.62
CA GLY A 225 20.20 8.83 2.89
C GLY A 225 20.61 10.07 2.10
N GLU A 226 21.70 9.99 1.36
CA GLU A 226 22.21 11.09 0.52
C GLU A 226 21.57 11.11 -0.89
N LYS A 227 20.82 10.06 -1.24
CA LYS A 227 20.20 9.93 -2.57
C LYS A 227 19.03 10.90 -2.72
N LYS A 228 18.95 11.55 -3.88
CA LYS A 228 17.99 12.62 -4.17
C LYS A 228 17.05 12.24 -5.31
N VAL A 229 15.84 12.78 -5.29
CA VAL A 229 14.86 12.63 -6.38
C VAL A 229 15.48 13.02 -7.72
N LYS A 230 16.26 14.09 -7.75
CA LYS A 230 16.93 14.60 -8.96
C LYS A 230 17.94 13.63 -9.57
N ASP A 231 18.48 12.68 -8.82
CA ASP A 231 19.43 11.68 -9.33
C ASP A 231 18.77 10.75 -10.36
N HIS A 232 17.48 10.50 -10.21
CA HIS A 232 16.66 9.70 -11.12
C HIS A 232 15.81 10.53 -12.07
N PHE A 233 15.42 11.76 -11.66
CA PHE A 233 14.56 12.67 -12.40
C PHE A 233 15.24 14.03 -12.58
N PRO A 234 16.11 14.17 -13.60
CA PRO A 234 16.96 15.37 -13.76
C PRO A 234 16.19 16.68 -13.92
N ASP A 235 14.97 16.62 -14.48
CA ASP A 235 14.11 17.79 -14.71
C ASP A 235 13.33 18.23 -13.44
N TYR A 236 13.33 17.39 -12.41
CA TYR A 236 12.70 17.74 -11.13
C TYR A 236 13.38 18.93 -10.47
N VAL A 237 12.59 19.89 -9.99
CA VAL A 237 13.07 21.06 -9.26
C VAL A 237 12.90 20.81 -7.74
N PRO A 238 13.99 20.58 -6.99
CA PRO A 238 13.91 20.34 -5.56
C PRO A 238 13.30 21.52 -4.80
N ASP A 239 12.57 21.22 -3.74
CA ASP A 239 12.05 22.20 -2.79
C ASP A 239 12.58 21.94 -1.37
N ALA A 240 12.14 22.74 -0.38
CA ALA A 240 12.60 22.64 1.01
C ALA A 240 12.34 21.28 1.67
N LEU A 241 11.38 20.48 1.17
CA LEU A 241 11.13 19.13 1.69
C LEU A 241 12.24 18.14 1.31
N ASP A 242 12.96 18.39 0.22
CA ASP A 242 14.05 17.52 -0.21
C ASP A 242 15.27 17.53 0.73
N ASP A 243 15.34 18.50 1.63
CA ASP A 243 16.36 18.54 2.70
C ASP A 243 16.03 17.60 3.88
N LEU A 244 14.80 17.10 3.96
CA LEU A 244 14.36 16.16 4.99
C LEU A 244 14.66 14.71 4.59
N PRO A 245 14.87 13.78 5.57
CA PRO A 245 15.09 12.38 5.28
C PRO A 245 13.92 11.75 4.51
N GLY A 246 14.21 11.04 3.40
CA GLY A 246 13.20 10.39 2.56
C GLY A 246 12.97 8.91 2.87
N GLY A 247 13.79 8.28 3.72
CA GLY A 247 13.62 6.89 4.13
C GLY A 247 12.74 6.71 5.36
N PRO A 248 12.10 5.57 5.57
CA PRO A 248 11.37 5.25 6.79
C PRO A 248 12.33 4.96 7.96
N ASP A 249 11.86 5.15 9.21
CA ASP A 249 12.63 4.85 10.41
C ASP A 249 12.50 3.37 10.80
N ALA A 250 11.48 2.66 10.29
CA ALA A 250 11.33 1.21 10.32
C ALA A 250 10.51 0.74 9.11
N GLN A 251 10.78 -0.48 8.63
CA GLN A 251 10.03 -1.13 7.54
C GLN A 251 9.24 -2.32 8.08
N LEU A 252 7.96 -2.39 7.71
CA LEU A 252 7.11 -3.56 7.91
C LEU A 252 6.79 -4.15 6.52
N SER A 253 7.47 -5.24 6.15
CA SER A 253 7.29 -5.94 4.89
C SER A 253 6.28 -7.08 5.08
N ILE A 254 5.03 -6.85 4.66
CA ILE A 254 3.93 -7.79 4.82
C ILE A 254 3.69 -8.49 3.49
N TYR A 255 4.10 -9.77 3.41
CA TYR A 255 4.17 -10.52 2.15
C TYR A 255 4.69 -9.66 0.98
N GLY A 256 5.66 -8.80 1.30
CA GLY A 256 6.25 -7.89 0.32
C GLY A 256 6.82 -8.65 -0.87
N SER A 257 6.49 -8.17 -2.04
CA SER A 257 6.95 -8.73 -3.31
C SER A 257 8.05 -7.87 -3.91
N ARG A 258 8.87 -8.48 -4.73
CA ARG A 258 9.78 -7.76 -5.63
C ARG A 258 9.71 -8.40 -7.01
N HIS A 259 9.87 -7.62 -8.05
CA HIS A 259 9.87 -8.17 -9.40
C HIS A 259 11.03 -9.17 -9.58
N LYS A 260 10.70 -10.35 -10.05
CA LYS A 260 11.66 -11.43 -10.26
C LYS A 260 12.80 -10.99 -11.16
N GLY A 261 14.02 -11.10 -10.66
CA GLY A 261 15.22 -10.69 -11.40
C GLY A 261 15.64 -9.23 -11.23
N THR A 262 14.92 -8.43 -10.46
CA THR A 262 15.37 -7.08 -10.07
C THR A 262 16.30 -7.21 -8.87
N PRO A 263 17.60 -6.93 -9.00
CA PRO A 263 18.53 -7.00 -7.88
C PRO A 263 18.26 -5.87 -6.89
N TYR A 264 18.56 -6.11 -5.60
CA TYR A 264 18.60 -5.05 -4.59
C TYR A 264 19.87 -4.23 -4.76
N ASP A 265 19.77 -2.90 -4.65
CA ASP A 265 20.93 -2.00 -4.60
C ASP A 265 21.23 -1.58 -3.15
N TYR A 266 22.22 -2.18 -2.55
CA TYR A 266 22.68 -1.85 -1.20
C TYR A 266 23.74 -0.74 -1.16
N THR A 267 24.10 -0.15 -2.29
CA THR A 267 25.20 0.81 -2.40
C THR A 267 24.83 2.14 -1.73
N GLY A 268 25.55 2.49 -0.68
CA GLY A 268 25.33 3.75 0.05
C GLY A 268 24.00 3.83 0.80
N VAL A 269 23.34 2.68 1.03
CA VAL A 269 22.04 2.58 1.70
C VAL A 269 22.24 2.07 3.11
N VAL A 270 21.58 2.74 4.06
CA VAL A 270 21.36 2.20 5.41
C VAL A 270 19.91 1.74 5.48
N TYR A 271 19.73 0.41 5.44
CA TYR A 271 18.40 -0.16 5.62
C TYR A 271 17.89 0.10 7.04
N PRO A 272 16.63 0.51 7.19
CA PRO A 272 16.02 0.66 8.49
C PRO A 272 15.81 -0.70 9.16
N PRO A 273 15.60 -0.74 10.49
CA PRO A 273 15.07 -1.93 11.16
C PRO A 273 13.86 -2.50 10.40
N THR A 274 13.85 -3.81 10.17
CA THR A 274 12.87 -4.44 9.27
C THR A 274 12.16 -5.61 9.92
N PHE A 275 10.83 -5.56 9.86
CA PHE A 275 9.93 -6.64 10.26
C PHE A 275 9.37 -7.32 9.01
N PHE A 276 9.40 -8.65 9.00
CA PHE A 276 8.82 -9.47 7.94
C PHE A 276 7.66 -10.30 8.46
N ALA A 277 6.53 -10.27 7.76
CA ALA A 277 5.41 -11.18 7.97
C ALA A 277 4.99 -11.79 6.64
N VAL A 278 5.11 -13.11 6.48
CA VAL A 278 4.84 -13.78 5.21
C VAL A 278 4.22 -15.14 5.42
N GLY A 279 3.26 -15.51 4.58
CA GLY A 279 2.67 -16.84 4.55
C GLY A 279 3.63 -17.86 3.93
N ARG A 280 3.73 -19.06 4.50
CA ARG A 280 4.62 -20.10 3.94
C ARG A 280 4.20 -20.53 2.52
N LEU A 281 2.93 -20.35 2.17
CA LEU A 281 2.40 -20.69 0.83
C LEU A 281 2.49 -19.52 -0.16
N ASP A 282 3.12 -18.42 0.27
CA ASP A 282 3.26 -17.18 -0.45
C ASP A 282 4.56 -17.17 -1.26
N ASP A 283 4.56 -16.60 -2.45
CA ASP A 283 5.76 -16.33 -3.24
C ASP A 283 6.62 -15.20 -2.65
N GLY A 284 6.09 -14.35 -1.78
CA GLY A 284 6.84 -13.43 -0.92
C GLY A 284 7.94 -14.09 -0.10
N MET A 285 7.88 -15.44 0.09
CA MET A 285 8.98 -16.22 0.67
C MET A 285 10.27 -16.12 -0.15
N GLU A 286 10.19 -15.99 -1.47
CA GLU A 286 11.39 -15.82 -2.32
C GLU A 286 12.06 -14.47 -2.00
N ASN A 287 11.26 -13.43 -1.77
CA ASN A 287 11.75 -12.10 -1.39
C ASN A 287 12.42 -12.13 -0.01
N LEU A 288 11.78 -12.77 0.97
CA LEU A 288 12.36 -12.96 2.29
C LEU A 288 13.71 -13.70 2.21
N HIS A 289 13.79 -14.79 1.43
CA HIS A 289 15.02 -15.56 1.27
C HIS A 289 16.14 -14.76 0.60
N ALA A 290 15.83 -13.83 -0.28
CA ALA A 290 16.83 -12.98 -0.92
C ALA A 290 17.31 -11.85 0.01
N LEU A 291 16.39 -11.19 0.71
CA LEU A 291 16.66 -9.96 1.46
C LEU A 291 17.20 -10.24 2.88
N TYR A 292 16.63 -11.22 3.58
CA TYR A 292 16.96 -11.51 4.98
C TYR A 292 18.47 -11.77 5.24
N PRO A 293 19.15 -12.65 4.49
CA PRO A 293 20.59 -12.90 4.72
C PRO A 293 21.45 -11.66 4.51
N GLU A 294 21.11 -10.83 3.55
CA GLU A 294 21.82 -9.61 3.20
C GLU A 294 21.67 -8.55 4.30
N LEU A 295 20.47 -8.34 4.80
CA LEU A 295 20.21 -7.40 5.89
C LEU A 295 20.86 -7.87 7.19
N LEU A 296 20.78 -9.18 7.49
CA LEU A 296 21.43 -9.78 8.66
C LEU A 296 22.97 -9.57 8.62
N ALA A 297 23.60 -9.79 7.46
CA ALA A 297 25.03 -9.58 7.28
C ALA A 297 25.45 -8.11 7.46
N ARG A 298 24.54 -7.17 7.27
CA ARG A 298 24.73 -5.72 7.48
C ARG A 298 24.42 -5.27 8.91
N GLY A 299 24.01 -6.18 9.78
CA GLY A 299 23.66 -5.86 11.17
C GLY A 299 22.36 -5.08 11.32
N VAL A 300 21.48 -5.11 10.33
CA VAL A 300 20.14 -4.50 10.42
C VAL A 300 19.31 -5.24 11.47
N PRO A 301 18.67 -4.57 12.42
CA PRO A 301 17.73 -5.21 13.35
C PRO A 301 16.56 -5.84 12.56
N LEU A 302 16.33 -7.14 12.77
CA LEU A 302 15.37 -7.92 12.00
C LEU A 302 14.46 -8.74 12.90
N GLU A 303 13.16 -8.76 12.58
CA GLU A 303 12.20 -9.70 13.12
C GLU A 303 11.44 -10.38 11.98
N VAL A 304 11.24 -11.71 12.06
CA VAL A 304 10.66 -12.51 10.97
C VAL A 304 9.59 -13.44 11.47
N HIS A 305 8.39 -13.34 10.91
CA HIS A 305 7.27 -14.22 11.17
C HIS A 305 6.81 -14.94 9.90
N THR A 306 6.76 -16.27 9.95
CA THR A 306 6.23 -17.08 8.86
C THR A 306 5.00 -17.86 9.33
N PHE A 307 3.89 -17.73 8.61
CA PHE A 307 2.62 -18.35 8.96
C PHE A 307 2.35 -19.58 8.11
N ALA A 308 2.34 -20.78 8.72
CA ALA A 308 2.38 -22.07 8.03
C ALA A 308 1.27 -22.31 6.99
N GLY A 309 0.09 -21.77 7.19
CA GLY A 309 -1.08 -22.01 6.34
C GLY A 309 -1.55 -20.79 5.53
N HIS A 310 -0.82 -19.70 5.54
CA HIS A 310 -1.28 -18.46 4.92
C HIS A 310 -0.80 -18.31 3.47
N PRO A 311 -1.71 -18.02 2.54
CA PRO A 311 -1.39 -17.63 1.18
C PRO A 311 -1.07 -16.13 1.11
N HIS A 312 -0.79 -15.64 -0.08
CA HIS A 312 -0.65 -14.20 -0.37
C HIS A 312 -1.92 -13.41 -0.04
N GLY A 313 -1.76 -12.16 0.40
CA GLY A 313 -2.89 -11.23 0.57
C GLY A 313 -3.74 -11.50 1.80
N TYR A 314 -3.18 -11.97 2.91
CA TYR A 314 -3.96 -12.33 4.10
C TYR A 314 -4.27 -11.15 5.04
N ALA A 315 -3.64 -9.99 4.92
CA ALA A 315 -3.79 -8.90 5.89
C ALA A 315 -5.14 -8.18 5.81
N GLY A 316 -5.64 -7.76 6.97
CA GLY A 316 -6.82 -6.90 7.11
C GLY A 316 -8.17 -7.51 6.72
N TRP A 317 -8.28 -8.81 6.53
CA TRP A 317 -9.54 -9.45 6.13
C TRP A 317 -10.65 -9.39 7.18
N LYS A 318 -10.34 -8.97 8.40
CA LYS A 318 -11.33 -8.75 9.46
C LYS A 318 -12.50 -7.88 9.01
N ILE A 319 -12.23 -6.84 8.21
CA ILE A 319 -13.25 -5.97 7.65
C ILE A 319 -14.13 -6.68 6.60
N MET A 320 -13.65 -7.78 6.03
CA MET A 320 -14.34 -8.59 5.02
C MET A 320 -15.05 -9.82 5.63
N ASP A 321 -15.43 -9.77 6.92
CA ASP A 321 -16.05 -10.86 7.69
C ASP A 321 -15.13 -12.06 7.96
N GLY A 322 -13.83 -11.84 8.01
CA GLY A 322 -12.87 -12.74 8.63
C GLY A 322 -12.90 -14.19 8.14
N VAL A 323 -12.81 -14.42 6.84
CA VAL A 323 -12.83 -15.80 6.36
C VAL A 323 -11.43 -16.42 6.44
N GLY A 324 -11.25 -17.28 7.41
CA GLY A 324 -10.48 -18.49 7.14
C GLY A 324 -9.05 -18.57 7.64
N PHE A 325 -8.43 -17.57 8.24
CA PHE A 325 -7.07 -17.71 8.77
C PHE A 325 -7.02 -17.43 10.27
N PRO A 326 -6.89 -18.44 11.14
CA PRO A 326 -7.04 -18.27 12.60
C PRO A 326 -5.93 -17.44 13.27
N ASN A 327 -4.92 -17.01 12.63
CA ASN A 327 -3.87 -16.13 13.21
C ASN A 327 -3.68 -14.86 12.40
N PHE A 328 -4.72 -14.42 11.79
CA PHE A 328 -4.78 -13.44 10.74
C PHE A 328 -4.19 -12.08 11.09
N ASP A 329 -4.48 -11.59 12.31
CA ASP A 329 -4.12 -10.26 12.78
C ASP A 329 -2.93 -10.29 13.77
N LEU A 330 -2.40 -11.47 14.11
CA LEU A 330 -1.28 -11.58 15.06
C LEU A 330 -0.03 -10.83 14.61
N TRP A 331 0.18 -10.70 13.31
CA TRP A 331 1.32 -9.95 12.81
C TRP A 331 1.30 -8.47 13.25
N VAL A 332 0.12 -7.85 13.39
CA VAL A 332 -0.01 -6.47 13.87
C VAL A 332 0.50 -6.35 15.31
N THR A 333 0.14 -7.31 16.17
CA THR A 333 0.63 -7.35 17.56
C THR A 333 2.15 -7.54 17.62
N HIS A 334 2.71 -8.41 16.78
CA HIS A 334 4.16 -8.60 16.71
C HIS A 334 4.86 -7.36 16.16
N ALA A 335 4.30 -6.72 15.14
CA ALA A 335 4.81 -5.47 14.60
C ALA A 335 4.78 -4.33 15.63
N ASP A 336 3.74 -4.24 16.48
CA ASP A 336 3.70 -3.29 17.60
C ASP A 336 4.85 -3.52 18.57
N TYR A 337 5.10 -4.76 19.00
CA TYR A 337 6.24 -5.08 19.87
C TYR A 337 7.56 -4.71 19.22
N PHE A 338 7.76 -5.07 17.96
CA PHE A 338 8.93 -4.69 17.19
C PHE A 338 9.12 -3.17 17.13
N LEU A 339 8.08 -2.41 16.77
CA LEU A 339 8.16 -0.95 16.67
C LEU A 339 8.42 -0.28 18.02
N ARG A 340 7.82 -0.80 19.10
CA ARG A 340 8.09 -0.27 20.46
C ARG A 340 9.53 -0.50 20.88
N ASP A 341 10.10 -1.65 20.56
CA ASP A 341 11.51 -1.95 20.84
C ASP A 341 12.44 -1.02 20.03
N ILE A 342 12.22 -0.93 18.72
CA ILE A 342 13.04 -0.10 17.81
C ILE A 342 12.96 1.40 18.15
N PHE A 343 11.77 1.90 18.47
CA PHE A 343 11.55 3.31 18.80
C PHE A 343 11.73 3.64 20.28
N HIS A 344 12.13 2.67 21.11
CA HIS A 344 12.31 2.81 22.56
C HIS A 344 11.07 3.38 23.26
N ILE A 345 9.88 2.87 22.90
CA ILE A 345 8.58 3.26 23.46
C ILE A 345 8.26 2.33 24.64
N GLN A 346 7.95 2.92 25.80
CA GLN A 346 7.57 2.19 27.02
C GLN A 346 6.08 1.85 27.01
#